data_d7c576d3a0a3cbd0c6d60b89912e2b2b
#
_entry.id   d7c576d3a0a3cbd0c6d60b89912e2b2b
#
_cell.length_a   1.000
_cell.length_b   1.000
_cell.length_c   1.000
_cell.angle_alpha   90.00
_cell.angle_beta   90.00
_cell.angle_gamma   90.00
#
_symmetry.space_group_name_H-M   'P 1'
#
loop_
_entity.id
_entity.type
_entity.pdbx_description
1 polymer ?
#
loop_
_entity_poly.entity_id
_entity_poly.type
_entity_poly.pdbx_seq_one_letter_code
_entity_poly.pdbx_strand_id
1 'polypeptide(L)'
;VTWHDGQISRVDRERLLGQRGAVVWFTGLSGSGKSTVAVAVEARLLGARRLCYRVDGDNLRHGLNKNLGFSPDDRAENVRRTGEVCRILADTGVIVLASLVSPFRAERERVRQMHAEANLPFMEVFVDVPLEVAESRDPKGLYRKARAGEIKDFTGVHQPYEAPTACELTLPAATQSVDACALQVVQMLRDRHIV
;
A
#
# COMPACT_ATOMS: atom_id res chain seq x y z
N VAL A 1 -26.65 9.22 11.18
CA VAL A 1 -26.18 9.50 9.80
C VAL A 1 -26.78 8.46 8.89
N THR A 2 -27.45 8.86 7.81
CA THR A 2 -28.08 7.95 6.86
C THR A 2 -27.18 7.80 5.63
N TRP A 3 -27.00 6.56 5.17
CA TRP A 3 -26.31 6.28 3.92
C TRP A 3 -27.22 6.64 2.75
N HIS A 4 -26.67 7.29 1.73
CA HIS A 4 -27.39 7.66 0.50
C HIS A 4 -26.84 6.84 -0.66
N ASP A 5 -27.67 5.99 -1.24
CA ASP A 5 -27.32 5.23 -2.44
C ASP A 5 -27.42 6.10 -3.69
N GLY A 6 -26.47 5.95 -4.60
CA GLY A 6 -26.50 6.59 -5.93
C GLY A 6 -27.24 5.72 -6.96
N GLN A 7 -27.59 6.31 -8.10
CA GLN A 7 -28.15 5.57 -9.24
C GLN A 7 -27.09 4.80 -10.04
N ILE A 8 -25.83 5.20 -9.94
CA ILE A 8 -24.69 4.59 -10.66
C ILE A 8 -23.99 3.61 -9.73
N SER A 9 -23.94 2.35 -10.13
CA SER A 9 -23.28 1.30 -9.38
C SER A 9 -21.77 1.21 -9.66
N ARG A 10 -21.05 0.46 -8.80
CA ARG A 10 -19.65 0.08 -9.08
C ARG A 10 -19.52 -0.66 -10.41
N VAL A 11 -20.42 -1.59 -10.69
CA VAL A 11 -20.41 -2.39 -11.93
C VAL A 11 -20.50 -1.51 -13.18
N ASP A 12 -21.26 -0.40 -13.12
CA ASP A 12 -21.35 0.53 -14.24
C ASP A 12 -20.00 1.24 -14.49
N ARG A 13 -19.31 1.62 -13.41
CA ARG A 13 -17.98 2.22 -13.50
C ARG A 13 -16.92 1.23 -13.99
N GLU A 14 -16.93 0.01 -13.47
CA GLU A 14 -16.02 -1.06 -13.90
C GLU A 14 -16.23 -1.42 -15.39
N ARG A 15 -17.47 -1.46 -15.85
CA ARG A 15 -17.80 -1.66 -17.26
C ARG A 15 -17.26 -0.51 -18.14
N LEU A 16 -17.43 0.73 -17.70
CA LEU A 16 -16.90 1.91 -18.41
C LEU A 16 -15.37 1.86 -18.52
N LEU A 17 -14.69 1.44 -17.45
CA LEU A 17 -13.23 1.38 -17.39
C LEU A 17 -12.65 0.09 -18.01
N GLY A 18 -13.47 -0.93 -18.23
CA GLY A 18 -13.02 -2.24 -18.71
C GLY A 18 -12.05 -2.96 -17.74
N GLN A 19 -12.20 -2.68 -16.43
CA GLN A 19 -11.38 -3.23 -15.35
C GLN A 19 -12.18 -3.28 -14.05
N ARG A 20 -11.69 -4.02 -13.06
CA ARG A 20 -12.26 -4.03 -11.72
C ARG A 20 -11.47 -3.12 -10.80
N GLY A 21 -12.20 -2.41 -9.92
CA GLY A 21 -11.56 -1.68 -8.84
C GLY A 21 -10.94 -2.63 -7.82
N ALA A 22 -9.73 -2.32 -7.35
CA ALA A 22 -8.99 -3.17 -6.42
C ALA A 22 -7.96 -2.35 -5.65
N VAL A 23 -7.49 -2.89 -4.52
CA VAL A 23 -6.38 -2.31 -3.75
C VAL A 23 -5.21 -3.27 -3.71
N VAL A 24 -4.05 -2.80 -4.12
CA VAL A 24 -2.74 -3.43 -3.89
C VAL A 24 -2.06 -2.67 -2.76
N TRP A 25 -1.96 -3.29 -1.60
CA TRP A 25 -1.39 -2.71 -0.40
C TRP A 25 0.05 -3.18 -0.20
N PHE A 26 1.01 -2.34 -0.60
CA PHE A 26 2.43 -2.61 -0.38
C PHE A 26 2.80 -2.28 1.07
N THR A 27 3.31 -3.29 1.78
CA THR A 27 3.84 -3.16 3.14
C THR A 27 5.31 -3.60 3.20
N GLY A 28 6.05 -3.15 4.21
CA GLY A 28 7.46 -3.47 4.41
C GLY A 28 8.23 -2.32 5.06
N LEU A 29 9.47 -2.54 5.42
CA LEU A 29 10.34 -1.57 6.08
C LEU A 29 10.52 -0.28 5.27
N SER A 30 10.85 0.82 5.92
CA SER A 30 11.37 2.02 5.21
C SER A 30 12.59 1.61 4.40
N GLY A 31 12.76 2.14 3.19
CA GLY A 31 13.87 1.73 2.30
C GLY A 31 13.70 0.37 1.62
N SER A 32 12.62 -0.39 1.85
CA SER A 32 12.41 -1.69 1.18
C SER A 32 12.14 -1.60 -0.34
N GLY A 33 11.74 -0.42 -0.84
CA GLY A 33 11.46 -0.23 -2.27
C GLY A 33 9.98 -0.22 -2.66
N LYS A 34 9.04 -0.19 -1.70
CA LYS A 34 7.58 -0.18 -1.93
C LYS A 34 7.15 0.86 -2.97
N SER A 35 7.49 2.12 -2.74
CA SER A 35 7.09 3.21 -3.65
C SER A 35 7.74 3.07 -5.03
N THR A 36 8.96 2.55 -5.10
CA THR A 36 9.67 2.30 -6.37
C THR A 36 8.97 1.20 -7.19
N VAL A 37 8.60 0.10 -6.54
CA VAL A 37 7.83 -0.99 -7.18
C VAL A 37 6.46 -0.46 -7.61
N ALA A 38 5.76 0.28 -6.75
CA ALA A 38 4.45 0.86 -7.08
C ALA A 38 4.50 1.78 -8.30
N VAL A 39 5.57 2.60 -8.45
CA VAL A 39 5.80 3.43 -9.66
C VAL A 39 5.95 2.56 -10.90
N ALA A 40 6.72 1.49 -10.83
CA ALA A 40 6.93 0.59 -11.96
C ALA A 40 5.64 -0.17 -12.33
N VAL A 41 4.84 -0.56 -11.34
CA VAL A 41 3.50 -1.17 -11.57
C VAL A 41 2.56 -0.17 -12.23
N GLU A 42 2.50 1.07 -11.72
CA GLU A 42 1.68 2.15 -12.28
C GLU A 42 1.99 2.39 -13.77
N ALA A 43 3.27 2.50 -14.12
CA ALA A 43 3.70 2.71 -15.50
C ALA A 43 3.24 1.55 -16.43
N ARG A 44 3.33 0.31 -15.95
CA ARG A 44 2.89 -0.88 -16.71
C ARG A 44 1.38 -0.95 -16.87
N LEU A 45 0.61 -0.63 -15.83
CA LEU A 45 -0.85 -0.60 -15.90
C LEU A 45 -1.35 0.49 -16.85
N LEU A 46 -0.80 1.71 -16.75
CA LEU A 46 -1.15 2.79 -17.67
C LEU A 46 -0.76 2.46 -19.13
N GLY A 47 0.41 1.85 -19.34
CA GLY A 47 0.81 1.37 -20.66
C GLY A 47 -0.15 0.32 -21.23
N ALA A 48 -0.79 -0.48 -20.37
CA ALA A 48 -1.85 -1.42 -20.73
C ALA A 48 -3.25 -0.79 -20.74
N ARG A 49 -3.36 0.54 -20.69
CA ARG A 49 -4.62 1.32 -20.65
C ARG A 49 -5.51 0.96 -19.45
N ARG A 50 -4.90 0.68 -18.29
CA ARG A 50 -5.60 0.43 -17.04
C ARG A 50 -5.45 1.62 -16.11
N LEU A 51 -6.57 2.15 -15.63
CA LEU A 51 -6.60 3.29 -14.73
C LEU A 51 -6.15 2.85 -13.34
N CYS A 52 -5.08 3.43 -12.85
CA CYS A 52 -4.58 3.19 -11.50
C CYS A 52 -4.15 4.50 -10.85
N TYR A 53 -4.05 4.49 -9.53
CA TYR A 53 -3.59 5.64 -8.76
C TYR A 53 -2.73 5.20 -7.59
N ARG A 54 -1.59 5.88 -7.40
CA ARG A 54 -0.70 5.62 -6.26
C ARG A 54 -1.10 6.45 -5.05
N VAL A 55 -1.31 5.76 -3.93
CA VAL A 55 -1.53 6.35 -2.61
C VAL A 55 -0.28 6.10 -1.77
N ASP A 56 0.61 7.09 -1.68
CA ASP A 56 1.84 6.98 -0.90
C ASP A 56 1.66 7.60 0.49
N GLY A 57 2.04 6.86 1.53
CA GLY A 57 1.87 7.28 2.92
C GLY A 57 2.60 8.59 3.25
N ASP A 58 3.75 8.86 2.63
CA ASP A 58 4.46 10.12 2.84
C ASP A 58 3.72 11.29 2.17
N ASN A 59 3.19 11.09 0.96
CA ASN A 59 2.41 12.11 0.27
C ASN A 59 1.14 12.48 1.05
N LEU A 60 0.46 11.52 1.66
CA LEU A 60 -0.71 11.79 2.49
C LEU A 60 -0.40 12.65 3.71
N ARG A 61 0.84 12.60 4.22
CA ARG A 61 1.27 13.43 5.35
C ARG A 61 1.45 14.91 4.98
N HIS A 62 1.47 15.27 3.70
CA HIS A 62 1.43 16.67 3.26
C HIS A 62 0.01 17.25 3.22
N GLY A 63 -1.01 16.42 3.30
CA GLY A 63 -2.41 16.83 3.22
C GLY A 63 -3.29 16.14 4.27
N LEU A 64 -3.95 15.05 3.87
CA LEU A 64 -4.94 14.33 4.67
C LEU A 64 -4.45 13.96 6.08
N ASN A 65 -3.21 13.54 6.20
CA ASN A 65 -2.61 13.05 7.45
C ASN A 65 -1.57 14.01 8.04
N LYS A 66 -1.59 15.31 7.66
CA LYS A 66 -0.61 16.30 8.12
C LYS A 66 -0.63 16.56 9.63
N ASN A 67 -1.75 16.26 10.27
CA ASN A 67 -1.92 16.42 11.71
C ASN A 67 -1.47 15.20 12.53
N LEU A 68 -1.05 14.10 11.87
CA LEU A 68 -0.62 12.87 12.52
C LEU A 68 0.90 12.85 12.70
N GLY A 69 1.35 12.45 13.88
CA GLY A 69 2.74 12.16 14.21
C GLY A 69 3.13 10.71 13.89
N PHE A 70 4.03 10.18 14.72
CA PHE A 70 4.56 8.82 14.57
C PHE A 70 4.33 7.94 15.80
N SER A 71 3.49 8.38 16.75
CA SER A 71 3.04 7.55 17.86
C SER A 71 2.29 6.32 17.33
N PRO A 72 2.16 5.23 18.11
CA PRO A 72 1.36 4.07 17.72
C PRO A 72 -0.06 4.44 17.27
N ASP A 73 -0.74 5.30 18.01
CA ASP A 73 -2.10 5.76 17.69
C ASP A 73 -2.16 6.56 16.38
N ASP A 74 -1.21 7.48 16.18
CA ASP A 74 -1.12 8.24 14.92
C ASP A 74 -0.84 7.33 13.72
N ARG A 75 -0.04 6.28 13.90
CA ARG A 75 0.23 5.29 12.85
C ARG A 75 -1.03 4.47 12.54
N ALA A 76 -1.75 4.03 13.55
CA ALA A 76 -3.01 3.31 13.39
C ALA A 76 -4.04 4.18 12.64
N GLU A 77 -4.18 5.44 13.02
CA GLU A 77 -5.08 6.38 12.36
C GLU A 77 -4.64 6.71 10.93
N ASN A 78 -3.32 6.81 10.68
CA ASN A 78 -2.79 6.98 9.32
C ASN A 78 -3.15 5.79 8.43
N VAL A 79 -3.01 4.57 8.92
CA VAL A 79 -3.39 3.34 8.18
C VAL A 79 -4.89 3.30 7.95
N ARG A 80 -5.70 3.60 8.97
CA ARG A 80 -7.16 3.64 8.86
C ARG A 80 -7.63 4.65 7.82
N ARG A 81 -7.17 5.91 7.89
CA ARG A 81 -7.55 6.95 6.90
C ARG A 81 -7.12 6.59 5.49
N THR A 82 -5.92 6.05 5.34
CA THR A 82 -5.43 5.58 4.03
C THR A 82 -6.30 4.44 3.50
N GLY A 83 -6.70 3.50 4.35
CA GLY A 83 -7.63 2.42 4.00
C GLY A 83 -8.96 2.94 3.46
N GLU A 84 -9.55 3.96 4.11
CA GLU A 84 -10.80 4.57 3.66
C GLU A 84 -10.65 5.25 2.28
N VAL A 85 -9.57 5.98 2.07
CA VAL A 85 -9.29 6.60 0.76
C VAL A 85 -9.14 5.52 -0.31
N CYS A 86 -8.40 4.46 -0.02
CA CYS A 86 -8.24 3.33 -0.95
C CYS A 86 -9.57 2.67 -1.28
N ARG A 87 -10.44 2.48 -0.28
CA ARG A 87 -11.77 1.90 -0.45
C ARG A 87 -12.65 2.76 -1.38
N ILE A 88 -12.67 4.08 -1.16
CA ILE A 88 -13.43 5.02 -2.00
C ILE A 88 -12.91 4.99 -3.44
N LEU A 89 -11.60 5.04 -3.65
CA LEU A 89 -11.01 5.00 -5.00
C LEU A 89 -11.27 3.67 -5.69
N ALA A 90 -11.13 2.54 -4.99
CA ALA A 90 -11.41 1.23 -5.55
C ALA A 90 -12.90 1.07 -5.92
N ASP A 91 -13.82 1.65 -5.14
CA ASP A 91 -15.26 1.65 -5.46
C ASP A 91 -15.58 2.42 -6.75
N THR A 92 -14.71 3.32 -7.18
CA THR A 92 -14.85 3.98 -8.48
C THR A 92 -14.34 3.16 -9.67
N GLY A 93 -13.82 1.94 -9.43
CA GLY A 93 -13.23 1.09 -10.47
C GLY A 93 -11.73 1.32 -10.69
N VAL A 94 -11.08 2.15 -9.87
CA VAL A 94 -9.64 2.43 -9.96
C VAL A 94 -8.83 1.33 -9.26
N ILE A 95 -7.70 0.95 -9.85
CA ILE A 95 -6.71 0.08 -9.19
C ILE A 95 -5.82 0.96 -8.32
N VAL A 96 -5.91 0.80 -7.02
CA VAL A 96 -5.17 1.61 -6.05
C VAL A 96 -3.88 0.92 -5.65
N LEU A 97 -2.76 1.61 -5.78
CA LEU A 97 -1.43 1.15 -5.40
C LEU A 97 -1.00 1.88 -4.12
N ALA A 98 -1.35 1.33 -2.96
CA ALA A 98 -1.07 1.94 -1.67
C ALA A 98 0.31 1.51 -1.13
N SER A 99 1.17 2.46 -0.77
CA SER A 99 2.53 2.21 -0.27
C SER A 99 2.71 2.78 1.13
N LEU A 100 2.70 1.93 2.15
CA LEU A 100 2.88 2.29 3.55
C LEU A 100 3.81 1.29 4.27
N VAL A 101 4.49 1.72 5.31
CA VAL A 101 5.18 0.78 6.21
C VAL A 101 4.16 -0.15 6.86
N SER A 102 3.06 0.40 7.42
CA SER A 102 1.96 -0.34 8.08
C SER A 102 2.50 -1.50 8.93
N PRO A 103 3.24 -1.22 10.03
CA PRO A 103 4.10 -2.22 10.66
C PRO A 103 3.34 -3.31 11.40
N PHE A 104 2.10 -3.07 11.83
CA PHE A 104 1.34 -3.98 12.66
C PHE A 104 0.32 -4.78 11.84
N ARG A 105 0.32 -6.11 12.04
CA ARG A 105 -0.61 -7.03 11.34
C ARG A 105 -2.07 -6.68 11.61
N ALA A 106 -2.40 -6.37 12.86
CA ALA A 106 -3.76 -6.05 13.24
C ALA A 106 -4.36 -4.86 12.47
N GLU A 107 -3.53 -3.86 12.15
CA GLU A 107 -3.96 -2.68 11.38
C GLU A 107 -4.18 -3.03 9.91
N ARG A 108 -3.28 -3.82 9.31
CA ARG A 108 -3.44 -4.29 7.93
C ARG A 108 -4.66 -5.20 7.79
N GLU A 109 -4.89 -6.07 8.78
CA GLU A 109 -6.07 -6.94 8.80
C GLU A 109 -7.38 -6.15 8.91
N ARG A 110 -7.42 -5.08 9.71
CA ARG A 110 -8.59 -4.17 9.76
C ARG A 110 -8.88 -3.53 8.40
N VAL A 111 -7.83 -3.12 7.68
CA VAL A 111 -8.00 -2.57 6.32
C VAL A 111 -8.48 -3.65 5.36
N ARG A 112 -7.95 -4.86 5.43
CA ARG A 112 -8.42 -6.01 4.65
C ARG A 112 -9.90 -6.28 4.89
N GLN A 113 -10.31 -6.35 6.15
CA GLN A 113 -11.70 -6.59 6.53
C GLN A 113 -12.63 -5.48 6.03
N MET A 114 -12.24 -4.22 6.16
CA MET A 114 -12.98 -3.06 5.62
C MET A 114 -13.28 -3.22 4.11
N HIS A 115 -12.31 -3.71 3.33
CA HIS A 115 -12.49 -3.94 1.90
C HIS A 115 -13.35 -5.19 1.63
N ALA A 116 -13.19 -6.25 2.41
CA ALA A 116 -14.01 -7.45 2.30
C ALA A 116 -15.50 -7.14 2.58
N GLU A 117 -15.80 -6.39 3.61
CA GLU A 117 -17.16 -5.92 3.93
C GLU A 117 -17.79 -5.09 2.79
N ALA A 118 -16.96 -4.35 2.06
CA ALA A 118 -17.37 -3.60 0.86
C ALA A 118 -17.37 -4.44 -0.43
N ASN A 119 -17.09 -5.74 -0.36
CA ASN A 119 -16.89 -6.62 -1.53
C ASN A 119 -15.87 -6.04 -2.53
N LEU A 120 -14.78 -5.49 -2.04
CA LEU A 120 -13.67 -4.94 -2.84
C LEU A 120 -12.45 -5.86 -2.76
N PRO A 121 -11.82 -6.21 -3.88
CA PRO A 121 -10.57 -6.94 -3.89
C PRO A 121 -9.46 -6.18 -3.16
N PHE A 122 -8.82 -6.84 -2.20
CA PHE A 122 -7.67 -6.33 -1.46
C PHE A 122 -6.54 -7.34 -1.52
N MET A 123 -5.37 -6.89 -1.93
CA MET A 123 -4.17 -7.72 -2.05
C MET A 123 -3.03 -7.09 -1.28
N GLU A 124 -2.57 -7.77 -0.24
CA GLU A 124 -1.40 -7.38 0.53
C GLU A 124 -0.14 -7.89 -0.18
N VAL A 125 0.77 -6.97 -0.47
CA VAL A 125 2.06 -7.27 -1.11
C VAL A 125 3.18 -6.92 -0.15
N PHE A 126 3.89 -7.92 0.33
CA PHE A 126 5.03 -7.75 1.22
C PHE A 126 6.30 -7.52 0.40
N VAL A 127 6.85 -6.32 0.51
CA VAL A 127 8.14 -5.97 -0.09
C VAL A 127 9.23 -6.31 0.91
N ASP A 128 9.69 -7.56 0.83
CA ASP A 128 10.60 -8.18 1.79
C ASP A 128 12.05 -7.82 1.51
N VAL A 129 12.68 -7.22 2.52
CA VAL A 129 14.13 -7.00 2.56
C VAL A 129 14.63 -7.16 4.00
N PRO A 130 15.83 -7.74 4.22
CA PRO A 130 16.47 -7.73 5.51
C PRO A 130 16.66 -6.30 6.04
N LEU A 131 16.61 -6.12 7.36
CA LEU A 131 16.74 -4.81 7.99
C LEU A 131 18.05 -4.10 7.58
N GLU A 132 19.13 -4.86 7.54
CA GLU A 132 20.47 -4.35 7.17
C GLU A 132 20.49 -3.80 5.75
N VAL A 133 19.75 -4.43 4.84
CA VAL A 133 19.61 -3.97 3.45
C VAL A 133 18.76 -2.69 3.38
N ALA A 134 17.65 -2.64 4.13
CA ALA A 134 16.81 -1.44 4.20
C ALA A 134 17.57 -0.25 4.80
N GLU A 135 18.34 -0.50 5.88
CA GLU A 135 19.17 0.49 6.55
C GLU A 135 20.33 0.97 5.67
N SER A 136 21.01 0.06 4.93
CA SER A 136 22.07 0.45 4.00
C SER A 136 21.59 1.31 2.85
N ARG A 137 20.35 1.12 2.40
CA ARG A 137 19.74 1.94 1.36
C ARG A 137 19.38 3.33 1.85
N ASP A 138 18.81 3.45 3.02
CA ASP A 138 18.36 4.66 3.74
C ASP A 138 18.16 5.91 2.88
N PRO A 139 17.34 5.91 1.83
CA PRO A 139 17.28 6.98 0.82
C PRO A 139 16.83 8.34 1.39
N LYS A 140 16.24 8.35 2.58
CA LYS A 140 15.73 9.53 3.28
C LYS A 140 16.55 9.90 4.52
N GLY A 141 17.60 9.15 4.85
CA GLY A 141 18.40 9.31 6.07
C GLY A 141 17.63 9.05 7.37
N LEU A 142 16.51 8.31 7.31
CA LEU A 142 15.65 8.09 8.48
C LEU A 142 16.25 7.10 9.46
N TYR A 143 16.94 6.05 9.00
CA TYR A 143 17.66 5.11 9.86
C TYR A 143 18.79 5.80 10.59
N ARG A 144 19.59 6.61 9.87
CA ARG A 144 20.66 7.40 10.47
C ARG A 144 20.14 8.31 11.57
N LYS A 145 19.03 9.02 11.34
CA LYS A 145 18.39 9.88 12.35
C LYS A 145 17.83 9.09 13.53
N ALA A 146 17.22 7.93 13.27
CA ALA A 146 16.73 7.06 14.33
C ALA A 146 17.86 6.52 15.21
N ARG A 147 18.98 6.08 14.61
CA ARG A 147 20.17 5.63 15.34
C ARG A 147 20.84 6.76 16.14
N ALA A 148 20.78 7.99 15.65
CA ALA A 148 21.26 9.18 16.37
C ALA A 148 20.30 9.65 17.47
N GLY A 149 19.11 9.02 17.65
CA GLY A 149 18.11 9.40 18.63
C GLY A 149 17.26 10.64 18.25
N GLU A 150 17.41 11.15 17.04
CA GLU A 150 16.64 12.29 16.51
C GLU A 150 15.19 11.92 16.20
N ILE A 151 14.95 10.66 15.82
CA ILE A 151 13.63 10.09 15.57
C ILE A 151 13.38 9.01 16.61
N LYS A 152 12.29 9.16 17.36
CA LYS A 152 11.79 8.13 18.30
C LYS A 152 10.79 7.21 17.60
N ASP A 153 10.58 6.03 18.15
CA ASP A 153 9.55 5.07 17.70
C ASP A 153 9.65 4.66 16.21
N PHE A 154 10.87 4.64 15.67
CA PHE A 154 11.11 4.26 14.28
C PHE A 154 11.05 2.74 14.10
N THR A 155 10.22 2.28 13.13
CA THR A 155 10.04 0.88 12.80
C THR A 155 11.34 0.26 12.28
N GLY A 156 11.74 -0.87 12.85
CA GLY A 156 12.99 -1.56 12.54
C GLY A 156 14.16 -1.16 13.43
N VAL A 157 14.04 -0.05 14.19
CA VAL A 157 15.08 0.39 15.16
C VAL A 157 14.55 0.32 16.59
N HIS A 158 13.43 0.99 16.87
CA HIS A 158 12.82 1.08 18.19
C HIS A 158 11.55 0.26 18.32
N GLN A 159 10.86 0.03 17.20
CA GLN A 159 9.63 -0.76 17.14
C GLN A 159 9.76 -1.88 16.13
N PRO A 160 9.13 -3.03 16.36
CA PRO A 160 9.17 -4.14 15.43
C PRO A 160 8.37 -3.83 14.15
N TYR A 161 8.74 -4.49 13.07
CA TYR A 161 7.89 -4.68 11.92
C TYR A 161 7.35 -6.12 11.96
N GLU A 162 6.05 -6.27 11.99
CA GLU A 162 5.38 -7.56 11.98
C GLU A 162 5.14 -8.01 10.54
N ALA A 163 6.03 -8.87 10.01
CA ALA A 163 5.86 -9.42 8.67
C ALA A 163 4.52 -10.12 8.50
N PRO A 164 3.86 -9.99 7.32
CA PRO A 164 2.62 -10.73 7.05
C PRO A 164 2.79 -12.23 7.19
N THR A 165 1.76 -12.91 7.69
CA THR A 165 1.71 -14.37 7.78
C THR A 165 0.96 -15.02 6.61
N ALA A 166 0.14 -14.25 5.91
CA ALA A 166 -0.70 -14.71 4.81
C ALA A 166 -1.01 -13.56 3.84
N CYS A 167 0.03 -13.04 3.15
CA CYS A 167 -0.15 -12.05 2.10
C CYS A 167 -0.36 -12.71 0.73
N GLU A 168 -0.94 -11.98 -0.21
CA GLU A 168 -1.17 -12.46 -1.56
C GLU A 168 0.11 -12.58 -2.38
N LEU A 169 1.13 -11.78 -2.05
CA LEU A 169 2.41 -11.82 -2.75
C LEU A 169 3.55 -11.34 -1.85
N THR A 170 4.66 -12.09 -1.83
CA THR A 170 5.92 -11.66 -1.23
C THR A 170 6.94 -11.37 -2.32
N LEU A 171 7.52 -10.17 -2.30
CA LEU A 171 8.54 -9.72 -3.25
C LEU A 171 9.91 -9.69 -2.56
N PRO A 172 10.86 -10.58 -2.90
CA PRO A 172 12.20 -10.56 -2.32
C PRO A 172 13.05 -9.44 -2.94
N ALA A 173 12.73 -8.21 -2.58
CA ALA A 173 13.27 -6.99 -3.18
C ALA A 173 14.74 -6.69 -2.80
N ALA A 174 15.37 -7.57 -2.04
CA ALA A 174 16.82 -7.55 -1.83
C ALA A 174 17.57 -8.17 -3.02
N THR A 175 16.98 -9.15 -3.69
CA THR A 175 17.62 -9.99 -4.72
C THR A 175 16.97 -9.86 -6.10
N GLN A 176 15.76 -9.34 -6.17
CA GLN A 176 15.06 -9.15 -7.45
C GLN A 176 15.11 -7.70 -7.91
N SER A 177 15.12 -7.50 -9.23
CA SER A 177 14.99 -6.17 -9.82
C SER A 177 13.58 -5.59 -9.61
N VAL A 178 13.48 -4.26 -9.63
CA VAL A 178 12.19 -3.54 -9.54
C VAL A 178 11.25 -4.01 -10.65
N ASP A 179 11.76 -4.22 -11.85
CA ASP A 179 11.00 -4.68 -13.01
C ASP A 179 10.41 -6.09 -12.79
N ALA A 180 11.20 -7.02 -12.26
CA ALA A 180 10.73 -8.37 -11.94
C ALA A 180 9.66 -8.34 -10.85
N CYS A 181 9.83 -7.52 -9.81
CA CYS A 181 8.82 -7.32 -8.77
C CYS A 181 7.52 -6.74 -9.37
N ALA A 182 7.63 -5.73 -10.22
CA ALA A 182 6.45 -5.11 -10.85
C ALA A 182 5.70 -6.08 -11.76
N LEU A 183 6.41 -6.93 -12.52
CA LEU A 183 5.79 -7.96 -13.35
C LEU A 183 4.99 -8.97 -12.52
N GLN A 184 5.50 -9.40 -11.36
CA GLN A 184 4.78 -10.32 -10.47
C GLN A 184 3.48 -9.71 -9.95
N VAL A 185 3.49 -8.41 -9.59
CA VAL A 185 2.26 -7.70 -9.16
C VAL A 185 1.25 -7.63 -10.30
N VAL A 186 1.67 -7.27 -11.52
CA VAL A 186 0.77 -7.22 -12.68
C VAL A 186 0.22 -8.61 -12.99
N GLN A 187 1.03 -9.66 -12.88
CA GLN A 187 0.59 -11.04 -13.09
C GLN A 187 -0.45 -11.44 -12.03
N MET A 188 -0.23 -11.14 -10.76
CA MET A 188 -1.20 -11.37 -9.68
C MET A 188 -2.55 -10.69 -9.98
N LEU A 189 -2.54 -9.45 -10.53
CA LEU A 189 -3.78 -8.75 -10.90
C LEU A 189 -4.51 -9.44 -12.06
N ARG A 190 -3.78 -9.99 -13.05
CA ARG A 190 -4.35 -10.78 -14.15
C ARG A 190 -4.97 -12.09 -13.66
N ASP A 191 -4.25 -12.83 -12.82
CA ASP A 191 -4.70 -14.12 -12.29
C ASP A 191 -5.98 -13.97 -11.44
N ARG A 192 -6.20 -12.76 -10.91
CA ARG A 192 -7.40 -12.40 -10.14
C ARG A 192 -8.48 -11.70 -10.97
N HIS A 193 -8.31 -11.63 -12.26
CA HIS A 193 -9.25 -10.98 -13.19
C HIS A 193 -9.58 -9.52 -12.83
N ILE A 194 -8.58 -8.79 -12.37
CA ILE A 194 -8.70 -7.34 -12.11
C ILE A 194 -8.45 -6.55 -13.40
N VAL A 195 -7.51 -7.02 -14.22
CA VAL A 195 -7.11 -6.42 -15.50
C VAL A 195 -7.13 -7.41 -16.62
#